data_5976ad6314d415cc2e03d4d548c70975
#
_entry.id   5976ad6314d415cc2e03d4d548c70975
#
_cell.length_a   1.000
_cell.length_b   1.000
_cell.length_c   1.000
_cell.angle_alpha   90.00
_cell.angle_beta   90.00
_cell.angle_gamma   90.00
#
_symmetry.space_group_name_H-M   'P 1'
#
loop_
_entity.id
_entity.type
_entity.pdbx_description
1 polymer ?
#
loop_
_entity_poly.entity_id
_entity_poly.type
_entity_poly.pdbx_seq_one_letter_code
_entity_poly.pdbx_strand_id
1 'polypeptide(L)'
;MNAPLAAVPADAGALPVEDRLFAALAEGLRGRGHAVCPDALPDTLQESLLTHLRQMPDSQFHRAGIGRQQDFTLAGSVRRDAICWINGESPAGQAWLNWSAALQTRLNRELLLGLFSFESHFAHYGPGDFYRRHVDDFAGEANRRLSLVAYTAEGELRVSPRLGTLVVFLSEEFPHEVLPAARDRYSIAGWFRVNTSSAQRIDPPR
;
A
#
# COMPACT_ATOMS: atom_id res chain seq x y z
N MET A 1 41.51 33.29 32.29
CA MET A 1 41.20 31.83 32.25
C MET A 1 39.96 31.67 31.37
N ASN A 2 40.17 31.31 30.12
CA ASN A 2 39.08 31.03 29.17
C ASN A 2 38.64 29.58 29.34
N ALA A 3 37.38 29.37 29.69
CA ALA A 3 36.76 28.04 29.67
C ALA A 3 36.59 27.56 28.20
N PRO A 4 36.88 26.29 27.87
CA PRO A 4 36.68 25.80 26.54
C PRO A 4 35.17 25.69 26.22
N LEU A 5 34.75 26.17 25.04
CA LEU A 5 33.42 25.91 24.50
C LEU A 5 33.22 24.42 24.40
N ALA A 6 32.13 23.91 24.98
CA ALA A 6 31.70 22.53 24.81
C ALA A 6 31.40 22.28 23.33
N ALA A 7 32.03 21.25 22.76
CA ALA A 7 31.75 20.79 21.40
C ALA A 7 30.30 20.32 21.31
N VAL A 8 29.53 20.92 20.42
CA VAL A 8 28.19 20.46 20.05
C VAL A 8 28.36 19.09 19.35
N PRO A 9 27.66 18.03 19.78
CA PRO A 9 27.77 16.75 19.10
C PRO A 9 27.25 16.88 17.65
N ALA A 10 28.06 16.44 16.71
CA ALA A 10 27.83 16.57 15.26
C ALA A 10 26.75 15.60 14.69
N ASP A 11 25.87 15.07 15.52
CA ASP A 11 24.84 14.10 15.11
C ASP A 11 23.43 14.40 15.64
N ALA A 12 23.13 15.66 15.87
CA ALA A 12 21.80 16.11 16.27
C ALA A 12 21.01 16.54 15.03
N GLY A 13 20.40 15.59 14.27
CA GLY A 13 19.45 16.04 13.27
C GLY A 13 19.09 15.14 12.09
N ALA A 14 19.67 13.96 11.90
CA ALA A 14 19.18 13.05 10.86
C ALA A 14 17.89 12.36 11.35
N LEU A 15 16.75 12.67 10.70
CA LEU A 15 15.49 11.96 10.95
C LEU A 15 15.71 10.45 10.77
N PRO A 16 15.01 9.60 11.56
CA PRO A 16 14.98 8.16 11.32
C PRO A 16 14.67 7.85 9.84
N VAL A 17 15.18 6.74 9.32
CA VAL A 17 15.00 6.34 7.91
C VAL A 17 13.52 6.32 7.54
N GLU A 18 12.68 5.80 8.41
CA GLU A 18 11.23 5.73 8.23
C GLU A 18 10.57 7.10 8.17
N ASP A 19 10.99 8.03 9.01
CA ASP A 19 10.48 9.41 8.98
C ASP A 19 10.83 10.13 7.67
N ARG A 20 12.03 9.90 7.12
CA ARG A 20 12.42 10.45 5.81
C ARG A 20 11.60 9.83 4.68
N LEU A 21 11.34 8.54 4.72
CA LEU A 21 10.48 7.86 3.77
C LEU A 21 9.06 8.44 3.78
N PHE A 22 8.45 8.55 4.97
CA PHE A 22 7.08 9.05 5.10
C PHE A 22 6.98 10.51 4.68
N ALA A 23 7.99 11.33 4.94
CA ALA A 23 8.06 12.71 4.45
C ALA A 23 8.15 12.75 2.91
N ALA A 24 8.96 11.89 2.29
CA ALA A 24 9.07 11.82 0.83
C ALA A 24 7.77 11.36 0.18
N LEU A 25 7.06 10.41 0.79
CA LEU A 25 5.73 9.97 0.34
C LEU A 25 4.71 11.12 0.42
N ALA A 26 4.68 11.85 1.54
CA ALA A 26 3.80 13.00 1.72
C ALA A 26 4.07 14.10 0.70
N GLU A 27 5.35 14.41 0.42
CA GLU A 27 5.73 15.41 -0.57
C GLU A 27 5.35 15.00 -2.00
N GLY A 28 5.56 13.73 -2.36
CA GLY A 28 5.12 13.19 -3.64
C GLY A 28 3.62 13.28 -3.84
N LEU A 29 2.85 12.90 -2.82
CA LEU A 29 1.38 13.01 -2.83
C LEU A 29 0.92 14.47 -2.94
N ARG A 30 1.52 15.39 -2.18
CA ARG A 30 1.19 16.82 -2.23
C ARG A 30 1.45 17.45 -3.60
N GLY A 31 2.58 17.10 -4.21
CA GLY A 31 3.02 17.75 -5.47
C GLY A 31 2.47 17.10 -6.74
N ARG A 32 2.23 15.79 -6.74
CA ARG A 32 1.91 15.01 -7.95
C ARG A 32 0.73 14.05 -7.78
N GLY A 33 0.14 13.96 -6.60
CA GLY A 33 -0.89 12.98 -6.28
C GLY A 33 -0.37 11.54 -6.13
N HIS A 34 0.93 11.31 -6.35
CA HIS A 34 1.56 10.00 -6.21
C HIS A 34 3.01 10.06 -5.76
N ALA A 35 3.51 8.98 -5.21
CA ALA A 35 4.92 8.79 -4.90
C ALA A 35 5.35 7.36 -5.21
N VAL A 36 6.59 7.21 -5.68
CA VAL A 36 7.26 5.91 -5.91
C VAL A 36 8.57 5.91 -5.17
N CYS A 37 8.74 4.97 -4.25
CA CYS A 37 9.94 4.83 -3.44
C CYS A 37 10.52 3.42 -3.63
N PRO A 38 11.63 3.24 -4.34
CA PRO A 38 12.35 1.98 -4.35
C PRO A 38 12.95 1.72 -2.97
N ASP A 39 13.12 0.45 -2.62
CA ASP A 39 13.73 0.00 -1.36
C ASP A 39 13.14 0.71 -0.11
N ALA A 40 11.82 0.92 -0.13
CA ALA A 40 11.12 1.74 0.86
C ALA A 40 10.83 1.00 2.17
N LEU A 41 10.54 -0.30 2.10
CA LEU A 41 10.21 -1.06 3.29
C LEU A 41 11.46 -1.41 4.10
N PRO A 42 11.42 -1.34 5.44
CA PRO A 42 12.51 -1.84 6.28
C PRO A 42 12.85 -3.30 5.97
N ASP A 43 14.13 -3.65 5.94
CA ASP A 43 14.61 -5.01 5.58
C ASP A 43 13.95 -6.09 6.45
N THR A 44 13.83 -5.85 7.75
CA THR A 44 13.16 -6.77 8.68
C THR A 44 11.69 -7.00 8.34
N LEU A 45 10.98 -5.97 7.87
CA LEU A 45 9.59 -6.09 7.43
C LEU A 45 9.52 -6.86 6.10
N GLN A 46 10.42 -6.53 5.14
CA GLN A 46 10.50 -7.24 3.86
C GLN A 46 10.74 -8.75 4.06
N GLU A 47 11.73 -9.10 4.87
CA GLU A 47 12.09 -10.49 5.18
C GLU A 47 10.94 -11.24 5.86
N SER A 48 10.28 -10.59 6.82
CA SER A 48 9.13 -11.16 7.54
C SER A 48 7.96 -11.45 6.58
N LEU A 49 7.60 -10.47 5.74
CA LEU A 49 6.53 -10.61 4.74
C LEU A 49 6.86 -11.67 3.70
N LEU A 50 8.10 -11.69 3.18
CA LEU A 50 8.53 -12.66 2.19
C LEU A 50 8.58 -14.09 2.76
N THR A 51 9.07 -14.24 3.99
CA THR A 51 9.09 -15.53 4.66
C THR A 51 7.69 -16.06 4.90
N HIS A 52 6.80 -15.21 5.39
CA HIS A 52 5.38 -15.56 5.57
C HIS A 52 4.73 -15.97 4.26
N LEU A 53 4.88 -15.18 3.21
CA LEU A 53 4.33 -15.45 1.89
C LEU A 53 4.78 -16.80 1.32
N ARG A 54 6.07 -17.17 1.48
CA ARG A 54 6.62 -18.45 1.04
C ARG A 54 6.09 -19.66 1.82
N GLN A 55 5.59 -19.44 3.03
CA GLN A 55 5.01 -20.46 3.88
C GLN A 55 3.49 -20.60 3.74
N MET A 56 2.86 -19.64 3.09
CA MET A 56 1.41 -19.67 2.87
C MET A 56 1.04 -20.77 1.88
N PRO A 57 0.09 -21.66 2.24
CA PRO A 57 -0.42 -22.62 1.28
C PRO A 57 -1.29 -21.95 0.20
N ASP A 58 -1.23 -22.44 -1.01
CA ASP A 58 -2.03 -21.92 -2.14
C ASP A 58 -3.53 -21.87 -1.84
N SER A 59 -4.02 -22.76 -0.98
CA SER A 59 -5.42 -22.80 -0.54
C SER A 59 -5.90 -21.57 0.21
N GLN A 60 -4.99 -20.71 0.71
CA GLN A 60 -5.34 -19.43 1.32
C GLN A 60 -5.60 -18.33 0.29
N PHE A 61 -5.17 -18.54 -0.95
CA PHE A 61 -5.42 -17.60 -2.03
C PHE A 61 -6.73 -17.94 -2.74
N HIS A 62 -7.60 -16.95 -2.84
CA HIS A 62 -8.88 -17.07 -3.52
C HIS A 62 -8.92 -16.17 -4.75
N ARG A 63 -9.54 -16.62 -5.83
CA ARG A 63 -9.71 -15.79 -7.04
C ARG A 63 -10.33 -14.46 -6.68
N ALA A 64 -9.66 -13.39 -7.08
CA ALA A 64 -10.16 -12.06 -6.86
C ALA A 64 -11.36 -11.76 -7.78
N GLY A 65 -12.38 -11.13 -7.21
CA GLY A 65 -13.55 -10.64 -7.97
C GLY A 65 -13.53 -9.11 -8.08
N ILE A 66 -14.52 -8.59 -8.76
CA ILE A 66 -14.85 -7.16 -8.83
C ILE A 66 -16.17 -6.92 -8.07
N GLY A 67 -16.34 -5.71 -7.53
CA GLY A 67 -17.49 -5.38 -6.69
C GLY A 67 -17.37 -5.87 -5.24
N ARG A 68 -18.40 -5.60 -4.45
CA ARG A 68 -18.49 -5.98 -3.03
C ARG A 68 -19.85 -6.60 -2.71
N GLN A 69 -19.88 -7.48 -1.70
CA GLN A 69 -21.11 -8.10 -1.19
C GLN A 69 -22.02 -8.64 -2.31
N GLN A 70 -23.20 -8.05 -2.51
CA GLN A 70 -24.19 -8.53 -3.50
C GLN A 70 -23.75 -8.29 -4.98
N ASP A 71 -22.84 -7.31 -5.21
CA ASP A 71 -22.32 -7.00 -6.53
C ASP A 71 -20.98 -7.71 -6.85
N PHE A 72 -20.53 -8.62 -5.96
CA PHE A 72 -19.30 -9.39 -6.17
C PHE A 72 -19.45 -10.34 -7.34
N THR A 73 -18.60 -10.19 -8.35
CA THR A 73 -18.59 -11.02 -9.56
C THR A 73 -17.18 -11.47 -9.91
N LEU A 74 -17.00 -12.74 -10.21
CA LEU A 74 -15.76 -13.26 -10.78
C LEU A 74 -15.70 -12.92 -12.27
N ALA A 75 -14.92 -11.94 -12.63
CA ALA A 75 -14.77 -11.46 -14.01
C ALA A 75 -13.35 -11.75 -14.54
N GLY A 76 -13.09 -12.98 -14.95
CA GLY A 76 -11.79 -13.42 -15.49
C GLY A 76 -11.36 -12.71 -16.78
N SER A 77 -12.24 -11.94 -17.41
CA SER A 77 -11.92 -11.02 -18.51
C SER A 77 -11.38 -9.67 -18.02
N VAL A 78 -11.52 -9.34 -16.71
CA VAL A 78 -11.08 -8.10 -16.10
C VAL A 78 -9.87 -8.32 -15.22
N ARG A 79 -9.86 -9.34 -14.36
CA ARG A 79 -8.74 -9.71 -13.51
C ARG A 79 -8.65 -11.23 -13.33
N ARG A 80 -7.42 -11.72 -13.13
CA ARG A 80 -7.14 -13.15 -12.96
C ARG A 80 -6.30 -13.50 -11.75
N ASP A 81 -5.91 -12.53 -10.96
CA ASP A 81 -5.14 -12.75 -9.73
C ASP A 81 -5.92 -13.53 -8.67
N ALA A 82 -5.17 -14.08 -7.74
CA ALA A 82 -5.69 -14.64 -6.50
C ALA A 82 -5.18 -13.80 -5.32
N ILE A 83 -6.02 -13.62 -4.30
CA ILE A 83 -5.73 -12.75 -3.16
C ILE A 83 -5.89 -13.48 -1.83
N CYS A 84 -5.13 -13.03 -0.82
CA CYS A 84 -5.31 -13.40 0.57
C CYS A 84 -5.28 -12.15 1.44
N TRP A 85 -6.37 -11.86 2.17
CA TRP A 85 -6.48 -10.68 3.02
C TRP A 85 -5.52 -10.73 4.20
N ILE A 86 -4.91 -9.58 4.52
CA ILE A 86 -4.02 -9.41 5.67
C ILE A 86 -4.87 -8.90 6.84
N ASN A 87 -5.03 -9.74 7.86
CA ASN A 87 -5.91 -9.48 9.02
C ASN A 87 -5.15 -9.37 10.35
N GLY A 88 -3.82 -9.45 10.34
CA GLY A 88 -3.00 -9.35 11.55
C GLY A 88 -2.91 -10.63 12.40
N GLU A 89 -3.45 -11.75 11.94
CA GLU A 89 -3.33 -13.04 12.64
C GLU A 89 -1.89 -13.58 12.61
N SER A 90 -1.12 -13.24 11.57
CA SER A 90 0.30 -13.58 11.49
C SER A 90 1.19 -12.46 12.03
N PRO A 91 2.37 -12.78 12.60
CA PRO A 91 3.34 -11.77 13.02
C PRO A 91 3.75 -10.82 11.88
N ALA A 92 3.92 -11.34 10.66
CA ALA A 92 4.24 -10.55 9.48
C ALA A 92 3.09 -9.61 9.09
N GLY A 93 1.85 -10.11 9.11
CA GLY A 93 0.66 -9.31 8.86
C GLY A 93 0.48 -8.20 9.90
N GLN A 94 0.70 -8.51 11.18
CA GLN A 94 0.63 -7.52 12.25
C GLN A 94 1.71 -6.44 12.10
N ALA A 95 2.95 -6.83 11.77
CA ALA A 95 4.03 -5.88 11.53
C ALA A 95 3.72 -4.95 10.35
N TRP A 96 3.17 -5.49 9.27
CA TRP A 96 2.70 -4.70 8.12
C TRP A 96 1.59 -3.72 8.50
N LEU A 97 0.58 -4.16 9.26
CA LEU A 97 -0.51 -3.29 9.70
C LEU A 97 -0.01 -2.18 10.64
N ASN A 98 0.93 -2.48 11.54
CA ASN A 98 1.54 -1.48 12.42
C ASN A 98 2.32 -0.43 11.63
N TRP A 99 3.13 -0.86 10.64
CA TRP A 99 3.86 0.04 9.76
C TRP A 99 2.90 0.93 8.94
N SER A 100 1.84 0.35 8.40
CA SER A 100 0.81 1.09 7.66
C SER A 100 0.07 2.09 8.53
N ALA A 101 -0.18 1.77 9.80
CA ALA A 101 -0.79 2.69 10.77
C ALA A 101 0.12 3.90 11.11
N ALA A 102 1.44 3.67 11.18
CA ALA A 102 2.41 4.75 11.35
C ALA A 102 2.42 5.68 10.12
N LEU A 103 2.44 5.12 8.92
CA LEU A 103 2.31 5.88 7.67
C LEU A 103 1.00 6.67 7.62
N GLN A 104 -0.14 6.05 7.93
CA GLN A 104 -1.45 6.71 8.00
C GLN A 104 -1.43 7.93 8.93
N THR A 105 -0.84 7.76 10.11
CA THR A 105 -0.72 8.84 11.11
C THR A 105 0.09 10.00 10.57
N ARG A 106 1.22 9.71 9.90
CA ARG A 106 2.08 10.72 9.29
C ARG A 106 1.37 11.47 8.16
N LEU A 107 0.73 10.75 7.24
CA LEU A 107 0.00 11.34 6.11
C LEU A 107 -1.18 12.20 6.58
N ASN A 108 -1.90 11.78 7.61
CA ASN A 108 -2.95 12.60 8.20
C ASN A 108 -2.43 13.91 8.79
N ARG A 109 -1.27 13.87 9.47
CA ARG A 109 -0.65 15.07 10.02
C ARG A 109 -0.20 16.05 8.94
N GLU A 110 0.38 15.56 7.86
CA GLU A 110 1.00 16.41 6.85
C GLU A 110 0.05 16.85 5.73
N LEU A 111 -0.95 16.03 5.41
CA LEU A 111 -1.81 16.24 4.25
C LEU A 111 -3.29 16.44 4.62
N LEU A 112 -3.66 16.27 5.88
CA LEU A 112 -5.04 16.40 6.39
C LEU A 112 -6.06 15.54 5.62
N LEU A 113 -5.66 14.33 5.22
CA LEU A 113 -6.45 13.46 4.33
C LEU A 113 -7.66 12.80 5.02
N GLY A 114 -7.72 12.80 6.36
CA GLY A 114 -8.80 12.17 7.11
C GLY A 114 -8.85 10.64 6.98
N LEU A 115 -7.68 10.02 6.78
CA LEU A 115 -7.57 8.57 6.67
C LEU A 115 -7.98 7.92 7.97
N PHE A 116 -8.95 7.01 7.91
CA PHE A 116 -9.61 6.43 9.07
C PHE A 116 -9.26 4.96 9.28
N SER A 117 -9.22 4.18 8.20
CA SER A 117 -8.93 2.75 8.26
C SER A 117 -8.04 2.32 7.09
N PHE A 118 -7.44 1.14 7.23
CA PHE A 118 -6.58 0.53 6.21
C PHE A 118 -6.99 -0.92 5.99
N GLU A 119 -7.09 -1.34 4.73
CA GLU A 119 -7.28 -2.72 4.32
C GLU A 119 -6.22 -3.10 3.29
N SER A 120 -5.75 -4.35 3.32
CA SER A 120 -4.76 -4.83 2.35
C SER A 120 -4.81 -6.34 2.17
N HIS A 121 -4.28 -6.81 1.04
CA HIS A 121 -4.16 -8.23 0.75
C HIS A 121 -2.85 -8.54 0.03
N PHE A 122 -2.35 -9.75 0.19
CA PHE A 122 -1.41 -10.33 -0.75
C PHE A 122 -2.13 -10.62 -2.07
N ALA A 123 -1.47 -10.32 -3.19
CA ALA A 123 -1.96 -10.66 -4.52
C ALA A 123 -0.92 -11.53 -5.24
N HIS A 124 -1.39 -12.63 -5.81
CA HIS A 124 -0.61 -13.54 -6.63
C HIS A 124 -1.12 -13.50 -8.07
N TYR A 125 -0.22 -13.26 -8.99
CA TYR A 125 -0.43 -13.32 -10.43
C TYR A 125 0.45 -14.42 -11.00
N GLY A 126 -0.15 -15.51 -11.46
CA GLY A 126 0.54 -16.55 -12.22
C GLY A 126 0.88 -16.09 -13.65
N PRO A 127 1.68 -16.89 -14.40
CA PRO A 127 2.00 -16.58 -15.80
C PRO A 127 0.74 -16.30 -16.64
N GLY A 128 0.69 -15.12 -17.27
CA GLY A 128 -0.45 -14.66 -18.07
C GLY A 128 -1.57 -13.99 -17.28
N ASP A 129 -1.53 -14.00 -15.94
CA ASP A 129 -2.52 -13.30 -15.13
C ASP A 129 -2.31 -11.79 -15.18
N PHE A 130 -3.41 -11.05 -15.10
CA PHE A 130 -3.46 -9.61 -15.29
C PHE A 130 -4.57 -8.97 -14.48
N TYR A 131 -4.55 -7.63 -14.39
CA TYR A 131 -5.69 -6.82 -13.99
C TYR A 131 -5.81 -5.63 -14.94
N ARG A 132 -6.93 -5.55 -15.66
CA ARG A 132 -7.16 -4.48 -16.65
C ARG A 132 -7.20 -3.11 -15.99
N ARG A 133 -7.00 -2.08 -16.81
CA ARG A 133 -7.01 -0.68 -16.40
C ARG A 133 -8.31 -0.33 -15.66
N HIS A 134 -8.16 0.19 -14.45
CA HIS A 134 -9.25 0.56 -13.54
C HIS A 134 -8.80 1.70 -12.62
N VAL A 135 -9.74 2.28 -11.90
CA VAL A 135 -9.52 3.13 -10.74
C VAL A 135 -10.03 2.41 -9.49
N ASP A 136 -9.43 2.65 -8.35
CA ASP A 136 -9.78 1.95 -7.10
C ASP A 136 -11.03 2.50 -6.42
N ASP A 137 -11.56 3.62 -6.92
CA ASP A 137 -12.79 4.22 -6.44
C ASP A 137 -13.98 3.75 -7.28
N PHE A 138 -14.96 3.11 -6.66
CA PHE A 138 -16.19 2.68 -7.32
C PHE A 138 -17.27 3.74 -7.15
N ALA A 139 -17.98 4.05 -8.23
CA ALA A 139 -19.12 4.95 -8.22
C ALA A 139 -20.15 4.53 -7.14
N GLY A 140 -20.30 5.37 -6.10
CA GLY A 140 -21.20 5.12 -4.97
C GLY A 140 -20.55 4.71 -3.65
N GLU A 141 -19.24 4.43 -3.62
CA GLU A 141 -18.47 4.13 -2.40
C GLU A 141 -17.11 4.83 -2.39
N ALA A 142 -17.09 6.16 -2.52
CA ALA A 142 -15.88 7.01 -2.53
C ALA A 142 -15.19 7.06 -1.14
N ASN A 143 -14.79 5.90 -0.61
CA ASN A 143 -14.13 5.84 0.69
C ASN A 143 -12.65 5.41 0.62
N ARG A 144 -12.16 4.93 -0.52
CA ARG A 144 -10.73 4.65 -0.75
C ARG A 144 -10.04 5.94 -1.19
N ARG A 145 -9.27 6.54 -0.30
CA ARG A 145 -8.61 7.83 -0.56
C ARG A 145 -7.21 7.66 -1.14
N LEU A 146 -6.48 6.67 -0.64
CA LEU A 146 -5.13 6.37 -1.10
C LEU A 146 -5.00 4.88 -1.39
N SER A 147 -4.45 4.58 -2.56
CA SER A 147 -4.00 3.26 -2.96
C SER A 147 -2.51 3.11 -2.68
N LEU A 148 -2.12 1.95 -2.17
CA LEU A 148 -0.76 1.60 -1.84
C LEU A 148 -0.41 0.31 -2.58
N VAL A 149 0.60 0.37 -3.46
CA VAL A 149 1.07 -0.79 -4.25
C VAL A 149 2.59 -0.76 -4.36
N ALA A 150 3.23 -1.90 -4.44
CA ALA A 150 4.69 -1.97 -4.48
C ALA A 150 5.28 -2.30 -5.86
N TYR A 151 5.85 -1.31 -6.65
CA TYR A 151 6.52 -1.47 -7.97
C TYR A 151 7.31 -0.26 -8.52
N THR A 152 8.00 -0.35 -9.72
CA THR A 152 8.65 0.78 -10.45
C THR A 152 8.67 0.68 -11.99
N ALA A 153 8.69 1.75 -12.75
CA ALA A 153 9.47 2.39 -13.84
C ALA A 153 8.69 3.19 -14.92
N GLU A 154 9.35 4.06 -15.73
CA GLU A 154 8.90 5.29 -16.41
C GLU A 154 8.10 5.17 -17.74
N GLY A 155 7.54 6.35 -18.17
CA GLY A 155 6.69 6.51 -19.33
C GLY A 155 5.24 6.45 -18.93
N GLU A 156 4.15 6.11 -19.37
CA GLU A 156 3.04 5.64 -18.51
C GLU A 156 3.70 4.96 -17.31
N LEU A 157 3.49 5.41 -16.08
CA LEU A 157 4.32 5.02 -14.94
C LEU A 157 4.32 3.49 -14.79
N ARG A 158 5.24 2.79 -15.46
CA ARG A 158 5.39 1.34 -15.40
C ARG A 158 6.23 0.97 -14.21
N VAL A 159 5.72 0.11 -13.40
CA VAL A 159 6.30 -0.27 -12.13
C VAL A 159 6.75 -1.72 -12.18
N SER A 160 8.08 -1.98 -12.26
CA SER A 160 8.63 -3.34 -12.14
C SER A 160 8.51 -3.82 -10.69
N PRO A 161 7.97 -5.02 -10.42
CA PRO A 161 7.78 -5.53 -9.07
C PRO A 161 9.13 -5.94 -8.45
N ARG A 162 9.87 -4.97 -7.90
CA ARG A 162 11.08 -5.22 -7.10
C ARG A 162 10.70 -5.27 -5.64
N LEU A 163 11.30 -6.19 -4.91
CA LEU A 163 11.10 -6.32 -3.47
C LEU A 163 11.41 -4.97 -2.77
N GLY A 164 10.56 -4.59 -1.83
CA GLY A 164 10.73 -3.35 -1.05
C GLY A 164 10.27 -2.06 -1.74
N THR A 165 9.92 -2.09 -3.03
CA THR A 165 9.41 -0.89 -3.71
C THR A 165 7.98 -0.60 -3.31
N LEU A 166 7.69 0.65 -3.02
CA LEU A 166 6.38 1.16 -2.61
C LEU A 166 5.88 2.22 -3.58
N VAL A 167 4.61 2.12 -3.96
CA VAL A 167 3.87 3.16 -4.69
C VAL A 167 2.66 3.56 -3.88
N VAL A 168 2.44 4.85 -3.74
CA VAL A 168 1.24 5.42 -3.11
C VAL A 168 0.65 6.45 -4.05
N PHE A 169 -0.66 6.44 -4.25
CA PHE A 169 -1.35 7.37 -5.14
C PHE A 169 -2.79 7.63 -4.70
N LEU A 170 -3.35 8.76 -5.11
CA LEU A 170 -4.76 9.10 -4.89
C LEU A 170 -5.64 8.14 -5.70
N SER A 171 -6.51 7.39 -5.02
CA SER A 171 -7.24 6.24 -5.60
C SER A 171 -8.15 6.61 -6.76
N GLU A 172 -8.74 7.80 -6.73
CA GLU A 172 -9.70 8.30 -7.71
C GLU A 172 -9.03 8.96 -8.94
N GLU A 173 -7.75 9.36 -8.84
CA GLU A 173 -7.08 10.15 -9.88
C GLU A 173 -6.22 9.33 -10.83
N PHE A 174 -5.78 8.13 -10.41
CA PHE A 174 -4.80 7.34 -11.16
C PHE A 174 -5.37 6.04 -11.70
N PRO A 175 -5.83 6.02 -12.98
CA PRO A 175 -6.12 4.77 -13.67
C PRO A 175 -4.86 3.91 -13.76
N HIS A 176 -4.94 2.67 -13.31
CA HIS A 176 -3.81 1.75 -13.29
C HIS A 176 -4.20 0.34 -13.69
N GLU A 177 -3.22 -0.45 -14.07
CA GLU A 177 -3.40 -1.84 -14.50
C GLU A 177 -2.23 -2.72 -14.07
N VAL A 178 -2.44 -4.03 -14.09
CA VAL A 178 -1.38 -5.03 -14.01
C VAL A 178 -1.28 -5.72 -15.36
N LEU A 179 -0.15 -5.52 -16.03
CA LEU A 179 0.14 -6.19 -17.31
C LEU A 179 0.27 -7.71 -17.10
N PRO A 180 0.02 -8.53 -18.13
CA PRO A 180 0.18 -9.97 -18.03
C PRO A 180 1.55 -10.36 -17.45
N ALA A 181 1.53 -11.11 -16.37
CA ALA A 181 2.75 -11.53 -15.68
C ALA A 181 3.51 -12.56 -16.53
N ALA A 182 4.81 -12.37 -16.72
CA ALA A 182 5.65 -13.34 -17.45
C ALA A 182 6.03 -14.56 -16.59
N ARG A 183 5.92 -14.43 -15.26
CA ARG A 183 6.21 -15.45 -14.24
C ARG A 183 5.37 -15.16 -13.00
N ASP A 184 5.40 -16.06 -12.02
CA ASP A 184 4.75 -15.80 -10.74
C ASP A 184 5.21 -14.47 -10.16
N ARG A 185 4.24 -13.64 -9.77
CA ARG A 185 4.42 -12.31 -9.24
C ARG A 185 3.56 -12.13 -8.00
N TYR A 186 4.20 -11.68 -6.95
CA TYR A 186 3.53 -11.36 -5.69
C TYR A 186 3.62 -9.87 -5.39
N SER A 187 2.58 -9.34 -4.77
CA SER A 187 2.52 -7.97 -4.29
C SER A 187 1.60 -7.86 -3.09
N ILE A 188 1.66 -6.73 -2.40
CA ILE A 188 0.61 -6.31 -1.48
C ILE A 188 -0.09 -5.14 -2.14
N ALA A 189 -1.41 -5.18 -2.20
CA ALA A 189 -2.25 -4.04 -2.52
C ALA A 189 -3.03 -3.64 -1.27
N GLY A 190 -3.12 -2.34 -1.02
CA GLY A 190 -3.79 -1.80 0.17
C GLY A 190 -4.44 -0.46 -0.09
N TRP A 191 -5.41 -0.11 0.74
CA TRP A 191 -6.17 1.12 0.62
C TRP A 191 -6.38 1.77 1.98
N PHE A 192 -5.99 3.03 2.05
CA PHE A 192 -6.43 3.90 3.15
C PHE A 192 -7.79 4.49 2.82
N ARG A 193 -8.72 4.36 3.75
CA ARG A 193 -10.10 4.76 3.59
C ARG A 193 -10.43 5.94 4.48
N VAL A 194 -11.33 6.80 4.03
CA VAL A 194 -11.96 7.82 4.86
C VAL A 194 -13.23 7.26 5.49
N ASN A 195 -13.66 7.83 6.61
CA ASN A 195 -14.91 7.46 7.24
C ASN A 195 -16.08 8.12 6.50
N THR A 196 -16.95 7.30 5.94
CA THR A 196 -18.18 7.74 5.24
C THR A 196 -19.44 7.54 6.08
N SER A 197 -19.29 7.32 7.39
CA SER A 197 -20.43 7.17 8.30
C SER A 197 -21.34 8.40 8.30
N SER A 198 -22.62 8.16 8.36
CA SER A 198 -23.68 9.15 8.56
C SER A 198 -24.58 8.77 9.74
N ALA A 199 -25.55 9.61 10.07
CA ALA A 199 -26.54 9.29 11.12
C ALA A 199 -27.36 8.02 10.79
N GLN A 200 -27.47 7.67 9.50
CA GLN A 200 -28.26 6.53 9.02
C GLN A 200 -27.40 5.32 8.64
N ARG A 201 -26.11 5.50 8.43
CA ARG A 201 -25.18 4.44 8.02
C ARG A 201 -23.85 4.57 8.75
N ILE A 202 -23.47 3.52 9.44
CA ILE A 202 -22.14 3.40 10.03
C ILE A 202 -21.25 2.67 9.02
N ASP A 203 -20.10 3.26 8.69
CA ASP A 203 -19.04 2.63 7.90
C ASP A 203 -18.03 2.03 8.89
N PRO A 204 -18.09 0.72 9.19
CA PRO A 204 -17.21 0.11 10.16
C PRO A 204 -15.79 0.05 9.58
N PRO A 205 -14.75 0.34 10.38
CA PRO A 205 -13.39 -0.02 10.01
C PRO A 205 -13.31 -1.54 9.86
N ARG A 206 -12.65 -2.02 8.83
CA ARG A 206 -12.29 -3.43 8.69
C ARG A 206 -10.92 -3.67 9.28
#